data_d8f8ba4a6d733f7f0567996437d99901
#
_entry.id   d8f8ba4a6d733f7f0567996437d99901
#
_cell.length_a   1.000
_cell.length_b   1.000
_cell.length_c   1.000
_cell.angle_alpha   90.00
_cell.angle_beta   90.00
_cell.angle_gamma   90.00
#
_symmetry.space_group_name_H-M   'P 1'
#
loop_
_entity.id
_entity.type
_entity.pdbx_description
1 polymer ?
#
loop_
_entity_poly.entity_id
_entity_poly.type
_entity_poly.pdbx_seq_one_letter_code
_entity_poly.pdbx_strand_id
1 'polypeptide(L)'
;MTGRIHSIESFGTVDGPGVRLVVFLQGCPMRCLYCHNPDTWKINGGTEMSVDEILAQYEKNHVFYEKGGITVTGGDPLVQITFVTELFEAAKSRGIHTCLDTSGILFRPESPELVLQFDRLTAVTDLVLLDIKHIDPRAHIELTGQKLDFVLAFARYLDKRSVSVW
;
A
#
# COMPACT_ATOMS: atom_id res chain seq x y z
N MET A 1 0.87 -11.11 13.49
CA MET A 1 -0.44 -10.45 13.20
C MET A 1 -1.02 -10.99 11.91
N THR A 2 -2.36 -10.91 11.70
CA THR A 2 -3.03 -11.26 10.44
C THR A 2 -3.57 -10.01 9.76
N GLY A 3 -3.57 -10.02 8.42
CA GLY A 3 -4.21 -9.02 7.58
C GLY A 3 -5.34 -9.64 6.76
N ARG A 4 -6.28 -8.81 6.34
CA ARG A 4 -7.37 -9.21 5.43
C ARG A 4 -6.92 -9.00 4.00
N ILE A 5 -6.72 -10.10 3.31
CA ILE A 5 -6.21 -10.17 1.94
C ILE A 5 -7.40 -10.36 0.99
N HIS A 6 -7.51 -9.50 -0.03
CA HIS A 6 -8.45 -9.68 -1.12
C HIS A 6 -7.95 -10.79 -2.07
N SER A 7 -6.75 -10.61 -2.59
CA SER A 7 -6.12 -11.54 -3.52
C SER A 7 -4.59 -11.38 -3.52
N ILE A 8 -3.89 -12.35 -4.11
CA ILE A 8 -2.45 -12.29 -4.32
C ILE A 8 -2.16 -12.64 -5.78
N GLU A 9 -1.34 -11.80 -6.42
CA GLU A 9 -0.84 -12.02 -7.79
C GLU A 9 0.64 -12.34 -7.76
N SER A 10 1.00 -13.49 -8.35
CA SER A 10 2.36 -14.02 -8.24
C SER A 10 3.38 -13.41 -9.21
N PHE A 11 2.98 -12.77 -10.28
CA PHE A 11 3.88 -12.25 -11.32
C PHE A 11 3.47 -10.87 -11.81
N GLY A 12 3.19 -9.95 -10.88
CA GLY A 12 2.89 -8.55 -11.19
C GLY A 12 4.08 -7.87 -11.86
N THR A 13 3.84 -7.15 -12.95
CA THR A 13 4.86 -6.46 -13.73
C THR A 13 4.60 -4.98 -13.90
N VAL A 14 3.47 -4.48 -13.37
CA VAL A 14 3.04 -3.08 -13.48
C VAL A 14 2.97 -2.37 -12.11
N ASP A 15 3.17 -3.10 -11.03
CA ASP A 15 3.00 -2.62 -9.65
C ASP A 15 4.37 -2.31 -9.00
N GLY A 16 5.24 -1.65 -9.74
CA GLY A 16 6.60 -1.28 -9.34
C GLY A 16 7.68 -1.96 -10.19
N PRO A 17 8.97 -1.79 -9.84
CA PRO A 17 10.07 -2.29 -10.64
C PRO A 17 10.20 -3.82 -10.58
N GLY A 18 10.52 -4.43 -11.71
CA GLY A 18 10.76 -5.88 -11.83
C GLY A 18 9.49 -6.71 -11.73
N VAL A 19 9.65 -8.03 -11.56
CA VAL A 19 8.54 -8.97 -11.30
C VAL A 19 8.31 -9.05 -9.80
N ARG A 20 7.06 -8.98 -9.35
CA ARG A 20 6.72 -8.82 -7.94
C ARG A 20 5.64 -9.80 -7.47
N LEU A 21 5.68 -10.15 -6.20
CA LEU A 21 4.51 -10.66 -5.51
C LEU A 21 3.63 -9.46 -5.15
N VAL A 22 2.41 -9.40 -5.68
CA VAL A 22 1.47 -8.30 -5.40
C VAL A 22 0.38 -8.78 -4.46
N VAL A 23 0.26 -8.12 -3.31
CA VAL A 23 -0.69 -8.45 -2.25
C VAL A 23 -1.78 -7.37 -2.23
N PHE A 24 -2.99 -7.73 -2.64
CA PHE A 24 -4.15 -6.86 -2.63
C PHE A 24 -4.86 -6.97 -1.27
N LEU A 25 -4.87 -5.88 -0.51
CA LEU A 25 -5.54 -5.82 0.79
C LEU A 25 -7.01 -5.44 0.65
N GLN A 26 -7.78 -5.89 1.64
CA GLN A 26 -9.19 -5.55 1.79
C GLN A 26 -9.35 -4.23 2.55
N GLY A 27 -10.35 -3.43 2.17
CA GLY A 27 -10.69 -2.16 2.78
C GLY A 27 -10.20 -0.96 1.97
N CYS A 28 -11.12 -0.05 1.62
CA CYS A 28 -10.80 1.24 0.99
C CYS A 28 -11.79 2.30 1.45
N PRO A 29 -11.33 3.48 1.92
CA PRO A 29 -12.21 4.58 2.29
C PRO A 29 -12.69 5.41 1.09
N MET A 30 -12.08 5.21 -0.08
CA MET A 30 -12.45 5.93 -1.31
C MET A 30 -13.59 5.23 -2.04
N ARG A 31 -14.26 5.98 -2.94
CA ARG A 31 -15.35 5.48 -3.81
C ARG A 31 -15.13 5.97 -5.24
N CYS A 32 -13.94 5.67 -5.77
CA CYS A 32 -13.54 6.10 -7.10
C CYS A 32 -14.52 5.58 -8.16
N LEU A 33 -15.01 6.45 -9.01
CA LEU A 33 -16.00 6.12 -10.05
C LEU A 33 -15.46 5.12 -11.09
N TYR A 34 -14.12 5.06 -11.25
CA TYR A 34 -13.43 4.11 -12.16
C TYR A 34 -12.72 2.98 -11.41
N CYS A 35 -13.13 2.66 -10.18
CA CYS A 35 -12.49 1.59 -9.41
C CYS A 35 -12.59 0.25 -10.14
N HIS A 36 -11.44 -0.41 -10.35
CA HIS A 36 -11.38 -1.73 -10.96
C HIS A 36 -11.75 -2.85 -9.99
N ASN A 37 -11.57 -2.62 -8.67
CA ASN A 37 -11.77 -3.63 -7.62
C ASN A 37 -12.73 -3.14 -6.53
N PRO A 38 -14.02 -2.84 -6.86
CA PRO A 38 -14.97 -2.30 -5.89
C PRO A 38 -15.34 -3.28 -4.77
N ASP A 39 -15.08 -4.56 -4.95
CA ASP A 39 -15.21 -5.61 -3.93
C ASP A 39 -14.17 -5.50 -2.81
N THR A 40 -13.06 -4.79 -3.04
CA THR A 40 -12.08 -4.45 -1.99
C THR A 40 -12.57 -3.37 -1.01
N TRP A 41 -13.68 -2.69 -1.27
CA TRP A 41 -14.14 -1.59 -0.42
C TRP A 41 -14.55 -2.02 0.99
N LYS A 42 -15.05 -3.25 1.14
CA LYS A 42 -15.51 -3.78 2.43
C LYS A 42 -14.32 -4.07 3.34
N ILE A 43 -14.28 -3.44 4.52
CA ILE A 43 -13.19 -3.64 5.50
C ILE A 43 -13.16 -5.08 6.02
N ASN A 44 -14.33 -5.70 6.22
CA ASN A 44 -14.45 -7.05 6.81
C ASN A 44 -14.52 -8.16 5.75
N GLY A 45 -14.16 -7.88 4.50
CA GLY A 45 -14.08 -8.89 3.43
C GLY A 45 -12.73 -9.61 3.41
N GLY A 46 -12.54 -10.42 2.35
CA GLY A 46 -11.28 -11.12 2.09
C GLY A 46 -11.00 -12.28 3.04
N THR A 47 -9.80 -12.83 2.93
CA THR A 47 -9.29 -13.95 3.73
C THR A 47 -8.23 -13.45 4.71
N GLU A 48 -8.27 -13.91 5.94
CA GLU A 48 -7.20 -13.61 6.90
C GLU A 48 -5.94 -14.41 6.57
N MET A 49 -4.81 -13.71 6.48
CA MET A 49 -3.49 -14.33 6.30
C MET A 49 -2.47 -13.66 7.22
N SER A 50 -1.55 -14.47 7.73
CA SER A 50 -0.40 -14.00 8.49
C SER A 50 0.73 -13.50 7.57
N VAL A 51 1.66 -12.73 8.14
CA VAL A 51 2.89 -12.31 7.48
C VAL A 51 3.68 -13.52 6.96
N ASP A 52 3.79 -14.58 7.77
CA ASP A 52 4.54 -15.79 7.39
C ASP A 52 3.91 -16.53 6.22
N GLU A 53 2.57 -16.58 6.14
CA GLU A 53 1.87 -17.19 5.00
C GLU A 53 2.13 -16.43 3.69
N ILE A 54 2.17 -15.09 3.74
CA ILE A 54 2.49 -14.27 2.57
C ILE A 54 3.95 -14.46 2.17
N LEU A 55 4.88 -14.43 3.12
CA LEU A 55 6.30 -14.64 2.83
C LEU A 55 6.57 -16.06 2.34
N ALA A 56 5.84 -17.08 2.82
CA ALA A 56 5.92 -18.42 2.27
C ALA A 56 5.47 -18.51 0.80
N GLN A 57 4.53 -17.65 0.38
CA GLN A 57 4.18 -17.55 -1.05
C GLN A 57 5.28 -16.87 -1.87
N TYR A 58 5.91 -15.83 -1.33
CA TYR A 58 7.06 -15.19 -1.96
C TYR A 58 8.20 -16.20 -2.19
N GLU A 59 8.54 -16.99 -1.19
CA GLU A 59 9.65 -17.95 -1.24
C GLU A 59 9.46 -19.02 -2.34
N LYS A 60 8.23 -19.42 -2.66
CA LYS A 60 7.96 -20.39 -3.73
C LYS A 60 8.46 -19.95 -5.09
N ASN A 61 8.51 -18.65 -5.33
CA ASN A 61 8.84 -18.05 -6.62
C ASN A 61 9.97 -17.01 -6.51
N HIS A 62 10.74 -17.00 -5.40
CA HIS A 62 11.73 -15.96 -5.08
C HIS A 62 12.70 -15.65 -6.22
N VAL A 63 13.12 -16.66 -6.98
CA VAL A 63 14.03 -16.52 -8.14
C VAL A 63 13.50 -15.53 -9.19
N PHE A 64 12.19 -15.45 -9.36
CA PHE A 64 11.57 -14.50 -10.31
C PHE A 64 11.51 -13.09 -9.75
N TYR A 65 11.58 -12.93 -8.44
CA TYR A 65 11.44 -11.64 -7.73
C TYR A 65 12.76 -10.95 -7.38
N GLU A 66 13.92 -11.51 -7.79
CA GLU A 66 15.25 -10.97 -7.44
C GLU A 66 15.44 -9.49 -7.80
N LYS A 67 14.87 -9.05 -8.94
CA LYS A 67 14.89 -7.64 -9.39
C LYS A 67 13.62 -6.86 -9.07
N GLY A 68 12.70 -7.48 -8.36
CA GLY A 68 11.40 -6.94 -7.99
C GLY A 68 11.24 -6.88 -6.48
N GLY A 69 10.37 -7.72 -5.91
CA GLY A 69 10.10 -7.77 -4.48
C GLY A 69 8.63 -8.00 -4.16
N ILE A 70 8.15 -7.37 -3.09
CA ILE A 70 6.73 -7.40 -2.70
C ILE A 70 6.13 -6.01 -2.92
N THR A 71 4.93 -5.97 -3.52
CA THR A 71 4.07 -4.79 -3.53
C THR A 71 2.82 -5.08 -2.70
N VAL A 72 2.45 -4.13 -1.87
CA VAL A 72 1.17 -4.14 -1.16
C VAL A 72 0.29 -3.02 -1.72
N THR A 73 -0.89 -3.40 -2.17
CA THR A 73 -1.88 -2.58 -2.85
C THR A 73 -3.31 -3.04 -2.45
N GLY A 74 -4.30 -2.88 -3.30
CA GLY A 74 -5.63 -3.47 -3.16
C GLY A 74 -6.74 -2.45 -3.07
N GLY A 75 -7.46 -2.38 -1.96
CA GLY A 75 -8.34 -1.27 -1.64
C GLY A 75 -7.51 -0.01 -1.39
N ASP A 76 -7.09 0.19 -0.15
CA ASP A 76 -5.98 1.08 0.22
C ASP A 76 -5.24 0.44 1.40
N PRO A 77 -3.95 0.08 1.25
CA PRO A 77 -3.18 -0.64 2.26
C PRO A 77 -3.10 0.06 3.61
N LEU A 78 -3.21 1.39 3.64
CA LEU A 78 -3.13 2.17 4.86
C LEU A 78 -4.31 1.93 5.82
N VAL A 79 -5.40 1.30 5.35
CA VAL A 79 -6.48 0.79 6.23
C VAL A 79 -5.93 -0.26 7.21
N GLN A 80 -4.89 -0.99 6.81
CA GLN A 80 -4.24 -2.03 7.59
C GLN A 80 -2.77 -1.69 7.86
N ILE A 81 -2.44 -0.42 8.13
CA ILE A 81 -1.08 0.11 8.23
C ILE A 81 -0.16 -0.71 9.15
N THR A 82 -0.68 -1.18 10.29
CA THR A 82 0.09 -1.99 11.24
C THR A 82 0.52 -3.33 10.63
N PHE A 83 -0.41 -4.00 9.94
CA PHE A 83 -0.11 -5.25 9.24
C PHE A 83 0.90 -5.06 8.11
N VAL A 84 0.72 -3.99 7.31
CA VAL A 84 1.66 -3.66 6.23
C VAL A 84 3.05 -3.39 6.77
N THR A 85 3.15 -2.66 7.90
CA THR A 85 4.43 -2.38 8.54
C THR A 85 5.12 -3.69 8.97
N GLU A 86 4.42 -4.60 9.65
CA GLU A 86 5.00 -5.90 10.05
C GLU A 86 5.43 -6.74 8.84
N LEU A 87 4.64 -6.76 7.78
CA LEU A 87 4.99 -7.48 6.55
C LEU A 87 6.28 -6.90 5.92
N PHE A 88 6.39 -5.57 5.87
CA PHE A 88 7.57 -4.92 5.32
C PHE A 88 8.80 -5.05 6.22
N GLU A 89 8.65 -4.97 7.54
CA GLU A 89 9.74 -5.27 8.49
C GLU A 89 10.29 -6.69 8.26
N ALA A 90 9.41 -7.68 8.14
CA ALA A 90 9.79 -9.07 7.90
C ALA A 90 10.39 -9.30 6.48
N ALA A 91 9.88 -8.59 5.46
CA ALA A 91 10.44 -8.61 4.11
C ALA A 91 11.84 -7.97 4.07
N LYS A 92 12.02 -6.81 4.70
CA LYS A 92 13.32 -6.11 4.79
C LYS A 92 14.38 -6.94 5.52
N SER A 93 14.02 -7.67 6.58
CA SER A 93 14.92 -8.57 7.27
C SER A 93 15.48 -9.71 6.40
N ARG A 94 14.78 -10.02 5.29
CA ARG A 94 15.16 -11.01 4.26
C ARG A 94 15.79 -10.36 3.02
N GLY A 95 16.04 -9.05 3.02
CA GLY A 95 16.59 -8.31 1.88
C GLY A 95 15.60 -8.12 0.72
N ILE A 96 14.31 -8.31 0.96
CA ILE A 96 13.25 -8.16 -0.06
C ILE A 96 12.91 -6.67 -0.22
N HIS A 97 12.87 -6.20 -1.47
CA HIS A 97 12.43 -4.84 -1.81
C HIS A 97 10.93 -4.69 -1.59
N THR A 98 10.54 -3.60 -0.91
CA THR A 98 9.17 -3.30 -0.51
C THR A 98 8.59 -2.13 -1.30
N CYS A 99 7.37 -2.28 -1.80
CA CYS A 99 6.65 -1.25 -2.54
C CYS A 99 5.25 -1.08 -1.96
N LEU A 100 4.88 0.15 -1.65
CA LEU A 100 3.54 0.51 -1.18
C LEU A 100 2.80 1.25 -2.29
N ASP A 101 1.68 0.72 -2.74
CA ASP A 101 0.78 1.37 -3.68
C ASP A 101 -0.45 1.89 -2.93
N THR A 102 -0.60 3.22 -2.84
CA THR A 102 -1.63 3.86 -2.01
C THR A 102 -1.99 5.26 -2.52
N SER A 103 -3.20 5.69 -2.20
CA SER A 103 -3.60 7.09 -2.38
C SER A 103 -3.07 8.02 -1.29
N GLY A 104 -2.62 7.50 -0.15
CA GLY A 104 -2.23 8.30 1.02
C GLY A 104 -3.39 8.98 1.74
N ILE A 105 -4.63 8.67 1.37
CA ILE A 105 -5.84 9.38 1.86
C ILE A 105 -6.05 9.29 3.38
N LEU A 106 -5.44 8.32 4.04
CA LEU A 106 -5.55 8.12 5.49
C LEU A 106 -4.48 8.89 6.29
N PHE A 107 -3.56 9.56 5.64
CA PHE A 107 -2.56 10.37 6.33
C PHE A 107 -3.19 11.60 7.01
N ARG A 108 -2.83 11.84 8.28
CA ARG A 108 -3.31 12.97 9.08
C ARG A 108 -2.11 13.63 9.77
N PRO A 109 -1.58 14.72 9.22
CA PRO A 109 -0.40 15.41 9.77
C PRO A 109 -0.66 16.02 11.16
N GLU A 110 -1.93 16.27 11.50
CA GLU A 110 -2.36 16.81 12.78
C GLU A 110 -2.40 15.77 13.92
N SER A 111 -2.26 14.48 13.61
CA SER A 111 -2.24 13.38 14.59
C SER A 111 -0.82 12.84 14.78
N PRO A 112 -0.12 13.23 15.88
CA PRO A 112 1.24 12.73 16.14
C PRO A 112 1.33 11.19 16.23
N GLU A 113 0.28 10.55 16.75
CA GLU A 113 0.20 9.09 16.86
C GLU A 113 0.17 8.44 15.47
N LEU A 114 -0.65 8.96 14.55
CA LEU A 114 -0.69 8.46 13.17
C LEU A 114 0.63 8.76 12.45
N VAL A 115 1.20 9.95 12.62
CA VAL A 115 2.50 10.27 12.02
C VAL A 115 3.57 9.27 12.47
N LEU A 116 3.59 8.86 13.73
CA LEU A 116 4.52 7.85 14.22
C LEU A 116 4.32 6.48 13.55
N GLN A 117 3.07 6.07 13.26
CA GLN A 117 2.80 4.84 12.50
C GLN A 117 3.34 4.96 11.07
N PHE A 118 3.13 6.10 10.42
CA PHE A 118 3.68 6.36 9.09
C PHE A 118 5.21 6.41 9.08
N ASP A 119 5.84 6.95 10.14
CA ASP A 119 7.30 6.95 10.29
C ASP A 119 7.86 5.52 10.34
N ARG A 120 7.19 4.61 11.06
CA ARG A 120 7.59 3.20 11.10
C ARG A 120 7.42 2.53 9.74
N LEU A 121 6.29 2.75 9.06
CA LEU A 121 6.03 2.18 7.74
C LEU A 121 7.06 2.67 6.71
N THR A 122 7.29 3.98 6.65
CA THR A 122 8.21 4.55 5.65
C THR A 122 9.67 4.15 5.87
N ALA A 123 10.08 3.86 7.11
CA ALA A 123 11.42 3.36 7.42
C ALA A 123 11.71 1.98 6.80
N VAL A 124 10.68 1.23 6.44
CA VAL A 124 10.77 -0.12 5.84
C VAL A 124 10.16 -0.19 4.44
N THR A 125 9.89 0.96 3.81
CA THR A 125 9.35 1.08 2.46
C THR A 125 10.42 1.64 1.52
N ASP A 126 10.75 0.88 0.46
CA ASP A 126 11.74 1.31 -0.53
C ASP A 126 11.13 2.21 -1.61
N LEU A 127 9.87 2.00 -1.95
CA LEU A 127 9.15 2.74 -2.99
C LEU A 127 7.69 2.93 -2.61
N VAL A 128 7.15 4.12 -2.89
CA VAL A 128 5.72 4.40 -2.84
C VAL A 128 5.21 4.70 -4.25
N LEU A 129 4.21 3.98 -4.71
CA LEU A 129 3.38 4.37 -5.87
C LEU A 129 2.25 5.22 -5.30
N LEU A 130 2.30 6.54 -5.57
CA LEU A 130 1.34 7.48 -5.00
C LEU A 130 0.26 7.87 -5.99
N ASP A 131 -0.93 7.39 -5.74
CA ASP A 131 -2.11 7.63 -6.56
C ASP A 131 -2.75 9.01 -6.30
N ILE A 132 -2.39 10.02 -7.10
CA ILE A 132 -3.12 11.29 -7.15
C ILE A 132 -4.21 11.18 -8.20
N LYS A 133 -5.42 10.80 -7.79
CA LYS A 133 -6.52 10.50 -8.70
C LYS A 133 -7.00 11.70 -9.54
N HIS A 134 -6.92 12.92 -9.00
CA HIS A 134 -7.12 14.18 -9.72
C HIS A 134 -6.48 15.34 -8.96
N ILE A 135 -5.85 16.31 -9.67
CA ILE A 135 -5.17 17.43 -9.03
C ILE A 135 -6.10 18.61 -8.69
N ASP A 136 -7.25 18.74 -9.37
CA ASP A 136 -8.26 19.72 -9.00
C ASP A 136 -9.06 19.21 -7.79
N PRO A 137 -9.18 20.02 -6.71
CA PRO A 137 -9.83 19.55 -5.47
C PRO A 137 -11.31 19.20 -5.63
N ARG A 138 -12.05 19.89 -6.49
CA ARG A 138 -13.49 19.61 -6.71
C ARG A 138 -13.66 18.32 -7.50
N ALA A 139 -12.93 18.20 -8.60
CA ALA A 139 -12.95 17.01 -9.42
C ALA A 139 -12.44 15.77 -8.63
N HIS A 140 -11.46 15.95 -7.73
CA HIS A 140 -11.01 14.86 -6.86
C HIS A 140 -12.14 14.36 -5.95
N ILE A 141 -12.92 15.27 -5.34
CA ILE A 141 -14.06 14.89 -4.49
C ILE A 141 -15.15 14.19 -5.33
N GLU A 142 -15.50 14.74 -6.49
CA GLU A 142 -16.49 14.14 -7.38
C GLU A 142 -16.08 12.73 -7.83
N LEU A 143 -14.79 12.54 -8.12
CA LEU A 143 -14.25 11.29 -8.62
C LEU A 143 -14.07 10.22 -7.55
N THR A 144 -13.70 10.61 -6.32
CA THR A 144 -13.22 9.68 -5.27
C THR A 144 -14.07 9.67 -4.01
N GLY A 145 -14.93 10.67 -3.83
CA GLY A 145 -15.68 10.93 -2.59
C GLY A 145 -14.83 11.46 -1.44
N GLN A 146 -13.55 11.82 -1.68
CA GLN A 146 -12.59 12.23 -0.65
C GLN A 146 -11.88 13.55 -0.99
N LYS A 147 -11.40 14.26 0.03
CA LYS A 147 -10.63 15.52 -0.14
C LYS A 147 -9.21 15.23 -0.61
N LEU A 148 -8.71 16.04 -1.54
CA LEU A 148 -7.33 15.97 -2.05
C LEU A 148 -6.27 16.35 -1.00
N ASP A 149 -6.61 17.20 -0.02
CA ASP A 149 -5.66 17.78 0.92
C ASP A 149 -4.80 16.75 1.66
N PHE A 150 -5.40 15.62 2.04
CA PHE A 150 -4.69 14.54 2.74
C PHE A 150 -3.69 13.81 1.85
N VAL A 151 -4.05 13.59 0.58
CA VAL A 151 -3.14 13.01 -0.42
C VAL A 151 -1.92 13.91 -0.63
N LEU A 152 -2.15 15.22 -0.80
CA LEU A 152 -1.06 16.19 -0.94
C LEU A 152 -0.24 16.35 0.35
N ALA A 153 -0.87 16.23 1.52
CA ALA A 153 -0.14 16.22 2.79
C ALA A 153 0.78 15.00 2.89
N PHE A 154 0.33 13.84 2.44
CA PHE A 154 1.14 12.64 2.38
C PHE A 154 2.29 12.75 1.37
N ALA A 155 2.05 13.30 0.19
CA ALA A 155 3.10 13.57 -0.79
C ALA A 155 4.23 14.44 -0.19
N ARG A 156 3.87 15.55 0.48
CA ARG A 156 4.85 16.44 1.16
C ARG A 156 5.56 15.74 2.33
N TYR A 157 4.89 14.83 3.00
CA TYR A 157 5.48 14.02 4.07
C TYR A 157 6.54 13.08 3.52
N LEU A 158 6.27 12.38 2.42
CA LEU A 158 7.22 11.47 1.76
C LEU A 158 8.46 12.22 1.25
N ASP A 159 8.27 13.39 0.60
CA ASP A 159 9.35 14.26 0.12
C ASP A 159 10.32 14.62 1.26
N LYS A 160 9.80 15.06 2.42
CA LYS A 160 10.61 15.40 3.60
C LYS A 160 11.41 14.23 4.18
N ARG A 161 11.04 13.00 3.88
CA ARG A 161 11.71 11.77 4.35
C ARG A 161 12.56 11.10 3.30
N SER A 162 12.68 11.71 2.13
CA SER A 162 13.46 11.19 1.00
C SER A 162 13.07 9.76 0.62
N VAL A 163 11.80 9.40 0.78
CA VAL A 163 11.26 8.13 0.30
C VAL A 163 11.09 8.22 -1.22
N SER A 164 11.50 7.18 -1.95
CA SER A 164 11.28 7.14 -3.40
C SER A 164 9.78 7.09 -3.71
N VAL A 165 9.32 7.95 -4.62
CA VAL A 165 7.91 8.06 -5.04
C VAL A 165 7.82 8.02 -6.57
N TRP A 166 6.87 7.23 -7.08
CA TRP A 166 6.46 7.21 -8.49
C TRP A 166 5.01 7.67 -8.60
#